data_65a7e791a6602bb3efe32728e590f307
#
_entry.id   65a7e791a6602bb3efe32728e590f307
#
_cell.length_a   1.000
_cell.length_b   1.000
_cell.length_c   1.000
_cell.angle_alpha   90.00
_cell.angle_beta   90.00
_cell.angle_gamma   90.00
#
_symmetry.space_group_name_H-M   'P 1'
#
loop_
_entity.id
_entity.type
_entity.pdbx_description
1 polymer ?
#
loop_
_entity_poly.entity_id
_entity_poly.type
_entity_poly.pdbx_seq_one_letter_code
_entity_poly.pdbx_strand_id
1 'polypeptide(L)'
;SKWNANKILRGSASALSQDIKFSKVNYYVKKHGFSTDATIEMIEEIVNDNDIVLTAIGDCGSCCSSCIRDAVALEDRGIPAAPVITTEFVNETKLTRVAIGMPDLKPVVIDHPVSSITNDEVLERVKIIKEQAQEVWLGQRQDI
;
A
#
# COMPACT_ATOMS: atom_id res chain seq x y z
N SER A 1 -8.57 5.91 -10.71
CA SER A 1 -7.34 6.00 -9.92
C SER A 1 -7.08 7.43 -9.51
N LYS A 2 -6.41 7.65 -8.39
CA LYS A 2 -6.05 8.99 -7.94
C LYS A 2 -4.93 9.57 -8.79
N TRP A 3 -4.91 10.92 -8.91
CA TRP A 3 -4.05 11.64 -9.86
C TRP A 3 -2.58 11.20 -9.83
N ASN A 4 -1.96 11.09 -8.64
CA ASN A 4 -0.55 10.71 -8.50
C ASN A 4 -0.33 9.25 -8.08
N ALA A 5 -1.38 8.48 -7.83
CA ALA A 5 -1.23 7.10 -7.32
C ALA A 5 -0.41 6.21 -8.25
N ASN A 6 -0.69 6.30 -9.55
CA ASN A 6 0.05 5.53 -10.55
C ASN A 6 1.54 5.91 -10.61
N LYS A 7 1.84 7.21 -10.53
CA LYS A 7 3.24 7.69 -10.49
C LYS A 7 3.97 7.18 -9.25
N ILE A 8 3.33 7.22 -8.11
CA ILE A 8 3.90 6.75 -6.84
C ILE A 8 4.13 5.25 -6.88
N LEU A 9 3.14 4.47 -7.33
CA LEU A 9 3.28 3.00 -7.41
C LEU A 9 4.37 2.58 -8.41
N ARG A 10 4.41 3.17 -9.59
CA ARG A 10 5.42 2.86 -10.60
C ARG A 10 6.81 3.34 -10.18
N GLY A 11 6.90 4.52 -9.59
CA GLY A 11 8.13 5.04 -9.02
C GLY A 11 8.65 4.17 -7.88
N SER A 12 7.76 3.70 -7.02
CA SER A 12 8.10 2.78 -5.92
C SER A 12 8.61 1.44 -6.43
N ALA A 13 7.97 0.87 -7.44
CA ALA A 13 8.44 -0.37 -8.07
C ALA A 13 9.84 -0.20 -8.68
N SER A 14 10.07 0.90 -9.37
CA SER A 14 11.39 1.22 -9.95
C SER A 14 12.46 1.38 -8.86
N ALA A 15 12.15 2.12 -7.79
CA ALA A 15 13.08 2.33 -6.67
C ALA A 15 13.38 1.03 -5.91
N LEU A 16 12.38 0.22 -5.64
CA LEU A 16 12.53 -1.09 -5.00
C LEU A 16 13.34 -2.06 -5.85
N SER A 17 13.23 -1.98 -7.16
CA SER A 17 14.02 -2.81 -8.10
C SER A 17 15.51 -2.51 -8.07
N GLN A 18 15.93 -1.41 -7.46
CA GLN A 18 17.34 -1.12 -7.20
C GLN A 18 17.90 -1.96 -6.05
N ASP A 19 17.08 -2.32 -5.08
CA ASP A 19 17.47 -3.09 -3.90
C ASP A 19 17.08 -4.57 -4.00
N ILE A 20 15.99 -4.88 -4.70
CA ILE A 20 15.43 -6.22 -4.83
C ILE A 20 15.33 -6.60 -6.30
N LYS A 21 15.88 -7.76 -6.65
CA LYS A 21 15.78 -8.30 -8.01
C LYS A 21 14.45 -9.05 -8.16
N PHE A 22 13.43 -8.36 -8.65
CA PHE A 22 12.15 -8.98 -8.97
C PHE A 22 12.22 -9.76 -10.28
N SER A 23 11.60 -10.93 -10.31
CA SER A 23 11.40 -11.66 -11.57
C SER A 23 10.29 -11.04 -12.42
N LYS A 24 9.29 -10.44 -11.76
CA LYS A 24 8.16 -9.79 -12.42
C LYS A 24 7.54 -8.76 -11.48
N VAL A 25 7.03 -7.66 -12.04
CA VAL A 25 6.23 -6.67 -11.32
C VAL A 25 4.87 -6.56 -12.00
N ASN A 26 3.81 -6.83 -11.25
CA ASN A 26 2.44 -6.76 -11.71
C ASN A 26 1.74 -5.53 -11.14
N TYR A 27 0.88 -4.89 -11.94
CA TYR A 27 0.08 -3.75 -11.52
C TYR A 27 -1.40 -4.09 -11.61
N TYR A 28 -2.13 -3.76 -10.56
CA TYR A 28 -3.57 -4.02 -10.45
C TYR A 28 -4.32 -2.73 -10.18
N VAL A 29 -5.45 -2.55 -10.84
CA VAL A 29 -6.35 -1.40 -10.64
C VAL A 29 -7.75 -1.91 -10.35
N LYS A 30 -8.34 -1.46 -9.25
CA LYS A 30 -9.71 -1.85 -8.87
C LYS A 30 -10.72 -1.24 -9.84
N LYS A 31 -11.59 -2.08 -10.40
CA LYS A 31 -12.56 -1.69 -11.43
C LYS A 31 -13.63 -0.73 -10.92
N HIS A 32 -13.98 -0.83 -9.65
CA HIS A 32 -15.08 -0.07 -9.04
C HIS A 32 -14.60 1.13 -8.21
N GLY A 33 -13.36 1.56 -8.44
CA GLY A 33 -12.78 2.74 -7.81
C GLY A 33 -11.92 2.43 -6.60
N PHE A 34 -11.22 3.46 -6.15
CA PHE A 34 -10.18 3.36 -5.11
C PHE A 34 -10.74 3.29 -3.67
N SER A 35 -12.01 3.60 -3.47
CA SER A 35 -12.65 3.57 -2.14
C SER A 35 -13.49 2.31 -1.88
N THR A 36 -13.48 1.38 -2.83
CA THR A 36 -14.11 0.06 -2.67
C THR A 36 -13.04 -1.00 -2.48
N ASP A 37 -13.40 -2.07 -1.76
CA ASP A 37 -12.48 -3.19 -1.56
C ASP A 37 -12.22 -3.94 -2.87
N ALA A 38 -11.07 -4.56 -2.99
CA ALA A 38 -10.78 -5.46 -4.09
C ALA A 38 -11.74 -6.66 -4.05
N THR A 39 -12.14 -7.14 -5.21
CA THR A 39 -12.98 -8.34 -5.30
C THR A 39 -12.20 -9.57 -4.85
N ILE A 40 -12.93 -10.61 -4.41
CA ILE A 40 -12.30 -11.88 -4.01
C ILE A 40 -11.47 -12.45 -5.16
N GLU A 41 -11.98 -12.37 -6.39
CA GLU A 41 -11.28 -12.84 -7.59
C GLU A 41 -9.95 -12.09 -7.81
N MET A 42 -9.95 -10.76 -7.61
CA MET A 42 -8.72 -9.96 -7.71
C MET A 42 -7.72 -10.34 -6.60
N ILE A 43 -8.17 -10.50 -5.36
CA ILE A 43 -7.32 -10.91 -4.25
C ILE A 43 -6.69 -12.28 -4.54
N GLU A 44 -7.46 -13.24 -5.00
CA GLU A 44 -6.95 -14.58 -5.34
C GLU A 44 -5.95 -14.55 -6.51
N GLU A 45 -6.21 -13.74 -7.53
CA GLU A 45 -5.26 -13.53 -8.63
C GLU A 45 -3.94 -12.96 -8.12
N ILE A 46 -3.99 -11.94 -7.27
CA ILE A 46 -2.81 -11.33 -6.67
C ILE A 46 -2.02 -12.34 -5.85
N VAL A 47 -2.69 -13.13 -5.02
CA VAL A 47 -2.06 -14.16 -4.18
C VAL A 47 -1.38 -15.23 -5.03
N ASN A 48 -1.98 -15.66 -6.13
CA ASN A 48 -1.43 -16.68 -7.00
C ASN A 48 -0.19 -16.22 -7.79
N ASP A 49 -0.13 -14.93 -8.11
CA ASP A 49 0.87 -14.40 -9.04
C ASP A 49 2.00 -13.59 -8.36
N ASN A 50 1.95 -13.40 -7.04
CA ASN A 50 2.90 -12.53 -6.34
C ASN A 50 3.35 -13.13 -5.00
N ASP A 51 4.55 -12.74 -4.57
CA ASP A 51 5.13 -13.11 -3.28
C ASP A 51 4.98 -12.01 -2.23
N ILE A 52 4.96 -10.75 -2.65
CA ILE A 52 4.77 -9.56 -1.82
C ILE A 52 3.90 -8.55 -2.55
N VAL A 53 3.21 -7.70 -1.82
CA VAL A 53 2.28 -6.71 -2.39
C VAL A 53 2.44 -5.35 -1.71
N LEU A 54 2.33 -4.30 -2.52
CA LEU A 54 2.17 -2.92 -2.07
C LEU A 54 0.74 -2.48 -2.43
N THR A 55 -0.05 -2.11 -1.44
CA THR A 55 -1.38 -1.52 -1.68
C THR A 55 -1.34 -0.01 -1.48
N ALA A 56 -2.04 0.75 -2.29
CA ALA A 56 -2.03 2.22 -2.23
C ALA A 56 -3.32 2.81 -2.86
N ILE A 57 -3.71 3.94 -2.45
CA ILE A 57 -3.17 4.88 -1.46
C ILE A 57 -4.30 5.30 -0.54
N GLY A 58 -4.02 5.27 0.77
CA GLY A 58 -4.95 5.72 1.79
C GLY A 58 -4.78 7.20 2.10
N ASP A 59 -5.28 8.07 1.23
CA ASP A 59 -5.23 9.53 1.36
C ASP A 59 -6.61 10.19 1.46
N CYS A 60 -7.63 9.39 1.73
CA CYS A 60 -8.98 9.80 2.15
C CYS A 60 -9.55 8.74 3.08
N GLY A 61 -10.63 9.02 3.81
CA GLY A 61 -11.18 8.10 4.81
C GLY A 61 -11.55 6.73 4.22
N SER A 62 -12.39 6.70 3.19
CA SER A 62 -12.80 5.46 2.52
C SER A 62 -11.65 4.78 1.76
N CYS A 63 -10.73 5.57 1.20
CA CYS A 63 -9.55 5.02 0.52
C CYS A 63 -8.60 4.35 1.51
N CYS A 64 -8.40 4.97 2.67
CA CYS A 64 -7.58 4.41 3.74
C CYS A 64 -8.16 3.09 4.23
N SER A 65 -9.43 3.07 4.60
CA SER A 65 -10.11 1.86 5.06
C SER A 65 -10.05 0.74 4.03
N SER A 66 -10.30 1.05 2.75
CA SER A 66 -10.22 0.08 1.66
C SER A 66 -8.79 -0.46 1.47
N CYS A 67 -7.79 0.42 1.49
CA CYS A 67 -6.37 0.05 1.38
C CYS A 67 -5.95 -0.92 2.50
N ILE A 68 -6.38 -0.66 3.73
CA ILE A 68 -6.10 -1.53 4.88
C ILE A 68 -6.84 -2.86 4.77
N ARG A 69 -8.13 -2.86 4.37
CA ARG A 69 -8.88 -4.11 4.19
C ARG A 69 -8.29 -4.99 3.09
N ASP A 70 -7.85 -4.40 1.99
CA ASP A 70 -7.18 -5.16 0.93
C ASP A 70 -5.87 -5.79 1.43
N ALA A 71 -5.07 -5.04 2.20
CA ALA A 71 -3.85 -5.57 2.79
C ALA A 71 -4.13 -6.72 3.77
N VAL A 72 -5.14 -6.59 4.62
CA VAL A 72 -5.56 -7.67 5.55
C VAL A 72 -6.00 -8.91 4.77
N ALA A 73 -6.78 -8.76 3.71
CA ALA A 73 -7.22 -9.88 2.88
C ALA A 73 -6.04 -10.65 2.25
N LEU A 74 -4.98 -9.95 1.89
CA LEU A 74 -3.74 -10.54 1.37
C LEU A 74 -2.93 -11.23 2.47
N GLU A 75 -2.74 -10.56 3.61
CA GLU A 75 -2.03 -11.11 4.76
C GLU A 75 -2.71 -12.38 5.30
N ASP A 76 -4.05 -12.41 5.36
CA ASP A 76 -4.83 -13.59 5.76
C ASP A 76 -4.59 -14.79 4.82
N ARG A 77 -4.15 -14.54 3.60
CA ARG A 77 -3.80 -15.56 2.62
C ARG A 77 -2.30 -15.87 2.55
N GLY A 78 -1.53 -15.32 3.49
CA GLY A 78 -0.10 -15.59 3.62
C GLY A 78 0.81 -14.77 2.70
N ILE A 79 0.31 -13.67 2.13
CA ILE A 79 1.11 -12.77 1.30
C ILE A 79 1.44 -11.50 2.09
N PRO A 80 2.73 -11.20 2.34
CA PRO A 80 3.12 -9.95 2.98
C PRO A 80 2.63 -8.74 2.18
N ALA A 81 1.87 -7.87 2.82
CA ALA A 81 1.29 -6.69 2.21
C ALA A 81 1.69 -5.42 2.95
N ALA A 82 2.14 -4.41 2.20
CA ALA A 82 2.52 -3.11 2.72
C ALA A 82 1.51 -2.05 2.25
N PRO A 83 0.52 -1.68 3.09
CA PRO A 83 -0.44 -0.64 2.74
C PRO A 83 0.18 0.75 2.89
N VAL A 84 0.08 1.56 1.84
CA VAL A 84 0.56 2.94 1.84
C VAL A 84 -0.58 3.89 2.20
N ILE A 85 -0.39 4.62 3.30
CA ILE A 85 -1.32 5.65 3.78
C ILE A 85 -0.60 6.99 3.95
N THR A 86 -1.35 8.05 4.10
CA THR A 86 -0.76 9.35 4.42
C THR A 86 -0.87 9.69 5.90
N THR A 87 -0.05 10.63 6.36
CA THR A 87 0.04 11.08 7.75
C THR A 87 -1.31 11.47 8.36
N GLU A 88 -2.22 12.04 7.57
CA GLU A 88 -3.56 12.45 8.01
C GLU A 88 -4.47 11.26 8.37
N PHE A 89 -4.15 10.05 7.91
CA PHE A 89 -4.98 8.86 8.08
C PHE A 89 -4.37 7.78 8.99
N VAL A 90 -3.39 8.15 9.81
CA VAL A 90 -2.78 7.26 10.80
C VAL A 90 -3.82 6.76 11.82
N ASN A 91 -4.66 7.66 12.34
CA ASN A 91 -5.71 7.26 13.29
C ASN A 91 -6.76 6.37 12.65
N GLU A 92 -7.20 6.68 11.43
CA GLU A 92 -8.12 5.84 10.66
C GLU A 92 -7.55 4.44 10.47
N THR A 93 -6.26 4.34 10.14
CA THR A 93 -5.55 3.06 10.00
C THR A 93 -5.57 2.27 11.31
N LYS A 94 -5.26 2.91 12.44
CA LYS A 94 -5.29 2.26 13.76
C LYS A 94 -6.67 1.69 14.09
N LEU A 95 -7.71 2.44 13.84
CA LEU A 95 -9.09 2.01 14.09
C LEU A 95 -9.50 0.87 13.16
N THR A 96 -9.22 1.02 11.87
CA THR A 96 -9.61 0.03 10.86
C THR A 96 -8.92 -1.32 11.09
N ARG A 97 -7.60 -1.35 11.30
CA ARG A 97 -6.88 -2.61 11.52
C ARG A 97 -7.33 -3.38 12.76
N VAL A 98 -7.71 -2.66 13.82
CA VAL A 98 -8.29 -3.27 15.03
C VAL A 98 -9.69 -3.81 14.75
N ALA A 99 -10.54 -3.01 14.08
CA ALA A 99 -11.92 -3.40 13.77
C ALA A 99 -12.01 -4.65 12.90
N ILE A 100 -11.03 -4.87 12.02
CA ILE A 100 -11.00 -6.04 11.13
C ILE A 100 -10.11 -7.19 11.66
N GLY A 101 -9.63 -7.08 12.90
CA GLY A 101 -8.94 -8.18 13.60
C GLY A 101 -7.47 -8.36 13.26
N MET A 102 -6.80 -7.34 12.73
CA MET A 102 -5.35 -7.40 12.46
C MET A 102 -4.63 -6.17 13.03
N PRO A 103 -4.62 -6.01 14.37
CA PRO A 103 -4.05 -4.82 15.03
C PRO A 103 -2.53 -4.65 14.79
N ASP A 104 -1.84 -5.72 14.42
CA ASP A 104 -0.40 -5.71 14.19
C ASP A 104 0.01 -5.36 12.75
N LEU A 105 -0.94 -5.17 11.84
CA LEU A 105 -0.65 -4.73 10.48
C LEU A 105 0.08 -3.38 10.50
N LYS A 106 1.26 -3.32 9.90
CA LYS A 106 2.08 -2.10 9.85
C LYS A 106 1.93 -1.42 8.50
N PRO A 107 1.53 -0.14 8.46
CA PRO A 107 1.47 0.60 7.21
C PRO A 107 2.80 1.25 6.86
N VAL A 108 2.93 1.58 5.58
CA VAL A 108 3.86 2.59 5.08
C VAL A 108 3.17 3.94 5.21
N VAL A 109 3.83 4.92 5.82
CA VAL A 109 3.28 6.26 6.05
C VAL A 109 4.07 7.29 5.27
N ILE A 110 3.39 8.01 4.38
CA ILE A 110 3.96 9.10 3.58
C ILE A 110 3.26 10.42 3.90
N ASP A 111 3.90 11.53 3.58
CA ASP A 111 3.33 12.84 3.83
C ASP A 111 2.07 13.09 3.00
N HIS A 112 1.08 13.71 3.63
CA HIS A 112 -0.10 14.26 2.99
C HIS A 112 0.21 15.70 2.48
N PRO A 113 -0.36 16.16 1.35
CA PRO A 113 -1.25 15.45 0.42
C PRO A 113 -0.49 14.62 -0.63
N VAL A 114 -1.24 13.89 -1.46
CA VAL A 114 -0.72 13.11 -2.58
C VAL A 114 -1.18 13.68 -3.93
N SER A 115 -2.38 14.22 -3.98
CA SER A 115 -3.05 14.58 -5.24
C SER A 115 -2.48 15.83 -5.91
N SER A 116 -1.95 16.79 -5.15
CA SER A 116 -1.55 18.10 -5.63
C SER A 116 -0.08 18.43 -5.35
N ILE A 117 0.79 17.48 -5.64
CA ILE A 117 2.22 17.58 -5.40
C ILE A 117 3.03 17.58 -6.70
N THR A 118 4.22 18.12 -6.63
CA THR A 118 5.18 18.16 -7.75
C THR A 118 5.83 16.79 -7.97
N ASN A 119 6.49 16.62 -9.12
CA ASN A 119 7.26 15.40 -9.38
C ASN A 119 8.39 15.18 -8.37
N ASP A 120 9.04 16.23 -7.88
CA ASP A 120 10.08 16.13 -6.87
C ASP A 120 9.52 15.63 -5.53
N GLU A 121 8.33 16.11 -5.14
CA GLU A 121 7.61 15.63 -3.96
C GLU A 121 7.17 14.17 -4.13
N VAL A 122 6.76 13.76 -5.33
CA VAL A 122 6.49 12.33 -5.63
C VAL A 122 7.74 11.49 -5.39
N LEU A 123 8.91 11.93 -5.84
CA LEU A 123 10.17 11.22 -5.63
C LEU A 123 10.55 11.09 -4.15
N GLU A 124 10.26 12.11 -3.35
CA GLU A 124 10.45 12.05 -1.89
C GLU A 124 9.56 10.99 -1.24
N ARG A 125 8.26 10.93 -1.62
CA ARG A 125 7.34 9.88 -1.14
C ARG A 125 7.82 8.50 -1.55
N VAL A 126 8.30 8.36 -2.78
CA VAL A 126 8.84 7.09 -3.30
C VAL A 126 10.03 6.59 -2.47
N LYS A 127 10.94 7.47 -2.07
CA LYS A 127 12.07 7.10 -1.20
C LYS A 127 11.60 6.54 0.14
N ILE A 128 10.61 7.19 0.76
CA ILE A 128 10.03 6.74 2.03
C ILE A 128 9.36 5.38 1.85
N ILE A 129 8.59 5.20 0.78
CA ILE A 129 7.94 3.92 0.47
C ILE A 129 8.97 2.82 0.29
N LYS A 130 10.04 3.07 -0.46
CA LYS A 130 11.12 2.10 -0.68
C LYS A 130 11.67 1.56 0.65
N GLU A 131 11.98 2.43 1.59
CA GLU A 131 12.52 2.05 2.90
C GLU A 131 11.49 1.33 3.76
N GLN A 132 10.32 1.95 3.94
CA GLN A 132 9.30 1.42 4.86
C GLN A 132 8.63 0.15 4.36
N ALA A 133 8.42 -0.01 3.05
CA ALA A 133 7.83 -1.23 2.50
C ALA A 133 8.73 -2.45 2.76
N GLN A 134 10.03 -2.30 2.62
CA GLN A 134 10.99 -3.38 2.94
C GLN A 134 10.92 -3.73 4.43
N GLU A 135 10.83 -2.74 5.32
CA GLU A 135 10.65 -2.97 6.76
C GLU A 135 9.35 -3.74 7.05
N VAL A 136 8.24 -3.39 6.39
CA VAL A 136 6.96 -4.08 6.54
C VAL A 136 7.07 -5.54 6.11
N TRP A 137 7.56 -5.79 4.92
CA TRP A 137 7.66 -7.15 4.37
C TRP A 137 8.61 -8.04 5.16
N LEU A 138 9.65 -7.47 5.76
CA LEU A 138 10.61 -8.20 6.59
C LEU A 138 10.19 -8.31 8.07
N GLY A 139 9.04 -7.74 8.45
CA GLY A 139 8.59 -7.73 9.84
C GLY A 139 9.39 -6.82 10.77
N GLN A 140 10.08 -5.82 10.24
CA GLN A 140 10.97 -4.90 10.97
C GLN A 140 10.35 -3.51 11.20
N ARG A 141 9.18 -3.25 10.62
CA ARG A 141 8.50 -1.96 10.73
C ARG A 141 7.99 -1.73 12.14
N GLN A 142 8.34 -0.58 12.71
CA GLN A 142 7.82 -0.17 14.02
C GLN A 142 6.36 0.26 13.93
N ASP A 143 5.65 0.22 15.06
CA ASP A 143 4.25 0.63 15.10
C ASP A 143 4.09 2.14 14.93
N ILE A 144 2.93 2.52 14.46
CA ILE A 144 2.53 3.90 14.21
C ILE A 144 1.86 4.55 15.41
#